data_df69ba2acf2d867f2cf2b1149727b93d
#
_entry.id   df69ba2acf2d867f2cf2b1149727b93d
#
_cell.length_a   1.000
_cell.length_b   1.000
_cell.length_c   1.000
_cell.angle_alpha   90.00
_cell.angle_beta   90.00
_cell.angle_gamma   90.00
#
_symmetry.space_group_name_H-M   'P 1'
#
loop_
_entity.id
_entity.type
_entity.pdbx_description
1 polymer ?
#
loop_
_entity_poly.entity_id
_entity_poly.type
_entity_poly.pdbx_seq_one_letter_code
_entity_poly.pdbx_strand_id
1 'polypeptide(L)'
;MIVLHVVGRMDIGGAESRIMDMYRHIDREKVQFHFVQHTKDRCAFQDEVENLGGMVYHVPRFNVKNYFIYRKAWSDFFKEHPEIKVVHGHMTSTAAIYLPIAKRSGVDITIAHARSAGVDPGLKGIMTRFLRRKLYKKCDYRFTCSEMAGESVFGNQKSIERKATFIPNAINVDRFVYDEKTRAQVRYELGITDKFVIGHVGRFSHMKNHKYMLQILEQCIFLEKEKKVPETILMFLGDGELKEKIMELAMEMGITSRVLFMGNKKDVFRYYQAMDYFLLPSLYEGLPGTAIEAQASGLVGILSDTVTSEAIVTDLLQMRSIKEEPIDWAREIMKMPARKRSYYADVVRKASFDVKEQAKKMQRFYLTGEWE
;
A
#
# COMPACT_ATOMS: atom_id res chain seq x y z
N MET A 1 -17.83 2.21 -20.19
CA MET A 1 -18.46 2.21 -18.81
C MET A 1 -17.61 3.06 -17.89
N ILE A 2 -18.23 3.95 -17.08
CA ILE A 2 -17.51 4.75 -16.10
C ILE A 2 -17.56 4.06 -14.72
N VAL A 3 -16.40 3.87 -14.09
CA VAL A 3 -16.25 3.37 -12.72
C VAL A 3 -15.72 4.51 -11.86
N LEU A 4 -16.48 4.89 -10.83
CA LEU A 4 -16.09 5.93 -9.88
C LEU A 4 -15.33 5.32 -8.70
N HIS A 5 -14.06 5.67 -8.56
CA HIS A 5 -13.24 5.32 -7.41
C HIS A 5 -13.34 6.40 -6.32
N VAL A 6 -13.71 6.01 -5.10
CA VAL A 6 -13.80 6.94 -3.97
C VAL A 6 -12.57 6.76 -3.07
N VAL A 7 -11.74 7.79 -3.02
CA VAL A 7 -10.46 7.80 -2.28
C VAL A 7 -10.37 9.02 -1.37
N GLY A 8 -9.41 9.02 -0.45
CA GLY A 8 -9.17 10.16 0.43
C GLY A 8 -8.50 11.32 -0.30
N ARG A 9 -7.38 11.04 -0.94
CA ARG A 9 -6.54 11.93 -1.75
C ARG A 9 -5.85 11.10 -2.83
N MET A 10 -5.64 11.67 -4.01
CA MET A 10 -4.92 11.03 -5.10
C MET A 10 -3.40 11.29 -5.03
N ASP A 11 -2.83 11.15 -3.82
CA ASP A 11 -1.39 11.28 -3.58
C ASP A 11 -0.67 9.92 -3.68
N ILE A 12 0.69 9.96 -3.65
CA ILE A 12 1.51 8.75 -3.67
C ILE A 12 1.32 8.00 -2.35
N GLY A 13 0.47 6.98 -2.38
CA GLY A 13 0.15 6.10 -1.27
C GLY A 13 -0.01 4.66 -1.74
N GLY A 14 -0.01 3.71 -0.79
CA GLY A 14 -0.08 2.28 -1.13
C GLY A 14 -1.36 1.89 -1.88
N ALA A 15 -2.52 2.39 -1.45
CA ALA A 15 -3.80 2.08 -2.08
C ALA A 15 -3.94 2.80 -3.43
N GLU A 16 -3.61 4.09 -3.45
CA GLU A 16 -3.71 4.94 -4.64
C GLU A 16 -2.78 4.46 -5.76
N SER A 17 -1.54 4.10 -5.43
CA SER A 17 -0.59 3.52 -6.39
C SER A 17 -1.13 2.22 -7.01
N ARG A 18 -1.78 1.34 -6.22
CA ARG A 18 -2.38 0.09 -6.75
C ARG A 18 -3.58 0.37 -7.66
N ILE A 19 -4.39 1.38 -7.36
CA ILE A 19 -5.50 1.78 -8.23
C ILE A 19 -4.95 2.35 -9.55
N MET A 20 -3.91 3.18 -9.47
CA MET A 20 -3.26 3.73 -10.67
C MET A 20 -2.54 2.65 -11.49
N ASP A 21 -1.89 1.68 -10.85
CA ASP A 21 -1.31 0.53 -11.57
C ASP A 21 -2.40 -0.23 -12.35
N MET A 22 -3.55 -0.46 -11.75
CA MET A 22 -4.70 -1.06 -12.45
C MET A 22 -5.20 -0.17 -13.60
N TYR A 23 -5.33 1.15 -13.37
CA TYR A 23 -5.83 2.10 -14.37
C TYR A 23 -4.92 2.20 -15.61
N ARG A 24 -3.62 2.05 -15.44
CA ARG A 24 -2.65 1.98 -16.55
C ARG A 24 -2.81 0.74 -17.44
N HIS A 25 -3.38 -0.35 -16.88
CA HIS A 25 -3.47 -1.65 -17.55
C HIS A 25 -4.88 -2.06 -17.96
N ILE A 26 -5.92 -1.33 -17.54
CA ILE A 26 -7.29 -1.58 -17.96
C ILE A 26 -7.51 -1.05 -19.39
N ASP A 27 -8.38 -1.69 -20.15
CA ASP A 27 -8.82 -1.21 -21.46
C ASP A 27 -9.77 0.00 -21.28
N ARG A 28 -9.24 1.19 -21.45
CA ARG A 28 -9.95 2.46 -21.18
C ARG A 28 -11.04 2.78 -22.20
N GLU A 29 -11.09 2.10 -23.35
CA GLU A 29 -12.21 2.21 -24.29
C GLU A 29 -13.46 1.51 -23.74
N LYS A 30 -13.27 0.44 -22.96
CA LYS A 30 -14.36 -0.32 -22.34
C LYS A 30 -14.72 0.17 -20.95
N VAL A 31 -13.70 0.45 -20.12
CA VAL A 31 -13.87 0.85 -18.72
C VAL A 31 -12.99 2.05 -18.40
N GLN A 32 -13.60 3.17 -18.09
CA GLN A 32 -12.92 4.42 -17.74
C GLN A 32 -13.01 4.67 -16.23
N PHE A 33 -11.89 5.03 -15.60
CA PHE A 33 -11.88 5.38 -14.18
C PHE A 33 -12.04 6.88 -13.97
N HIS A 34 -13.00 7.22 -13.14
CA HIS A 34 -13.14 8.56 -12.58
C HIS A 34 -12.91 8.47 -11.07
N PHE A 35 -12.55 9.57 -10.44
CA PHE A 35 -12.18 9.61 -9.03
C PHE A 35 -12.96 10.68 -8.28
N VAL A 36 -13.34 10.36 -7.04
CA VAL A 36 -13.74 11.37 -6.05
C VAL A 36 -12.72 11.39 -4.93
N GLN A 37 -12.21 12.57 -4.63
CA GLN A 37 -11.35 12.82 -3.48
C GLN A 37 -11.98 13.84 -2.51
N HIS A 38 -11.51 13.81 -1.25
CA HIS A 38 -12.05 14.66 -0.16
C HIS A 38 -11.18 15.89 0.13
N THR A 39 -10.44 16.36 -0.86
CA THR A 39 -9.66 17.60 -0.84
C THR A 39 -9.81 18.33 -2.17
N LYS A 40 -9.67 19.65 -2.14
CA LYS A 40 -9.60 20.49 -3.34
C LYS A 40 -8.17 20.67 -3.85
N ASP A 41 -7.18 20.24 -3.06
CA ASP A 41 -5.79 20.34 -3.47
C ASP A 41 -5.52 19.47 -4.68
N ARG A 42 -4.67 19.94 -5.59
CA ARG A 42 -4.17 19.14 -6.70
C ARG A 42 -3.20 18.10 -6.14
N CYS A 43 -3.50 16.82 -6.37
CA CYS A 43 -2.76 15.69 -5.84
C CYS A 43 -1.81 15.10 -6.87
N ALA A 44 -0.82 14.31 -6.40
CA ALA A 44 0.30 13.82 -7.22
C ALA A 44 -0.09 12.98 -8.43
N PHE A 45 -1.22 12.25 -8.39
CA PHE A 45 -1.72 11.45 -9.51
C PHE A 45 -2.74 12.16 -10.38
N GLN A 46 -3.15 13.39 -10.06
CA GLN A 46 -4.25 14.05 -10.78
C GLN A 46 -3.94 14.27 -12.26
N ASP A 47 -2.74 14.79 -12.58
CA ASP A 47 -2.32 15.01 -13.97
C ASP A 47 -2.33 13.70 -14.78
N GLU A 48 -1.89 12.62 -14.16
CA GLU A 48 -1.87 11.32 -14.80
C GLU A 48 -3.28 10.77 -15.04
N VAL A 49 -4.21 10.94 -14.08
CA VAL A 49 -5.62 10.57 -14.23
C VAL A 49 -6.23 11.30 -15.42
N GLU A 50 -6.03 12.62 -15.50
CA GLU A 50 -6.54 13.47 -16.58
C GLU A 50 -5.94 13.07 -17.93
N ASN A 51 -4.64 12.80 -18.00
CA ASN A 51 -3.95 12.34 -19.23
C ASN A 51 -4.42 10.95 -19.70
N LEU A 52 -4.89 10.10 -18.80
CA LEU A 52 -5.49 8.79 -19.11
C LEU A 52 -6.99 8.90 -19.48
N GLY A 53 -7.55 10.12 -19.53
CA GLY A 53 -8.94 10.39 -19.89
C GLY A 53 -9.91 10.32 -18.70
N GLY A 54 -9.43 10.17 -17.47
CA GLY A 54 -10.24 10.17 -16.26
C GLY A 54 -10.54 11.58 -15.76
N MET A 55 -11.48 11.67 -14.84
CA MET A 55 -11.83 12.92 -14.16
C MET A 55 -11.66 12.79 -12.65
N VAL A 56 -11.30 13.89 -11.98
CA VAL A 56 -11.17 13.97 -10.54
C VAL A 56 -12.19 14.97 -10.01
N TYR A 57 -13.15 14.48 -9.25
CA TYR A 57 -14.21 15.25 -8.60
C TYR A 57 -13.89 15.48 -7.11
N HIS A 58 -14.57 16.44 -6.52
CA HIS A 58 -14.37 16.82 -5.11
C HIS A 58 -15.68 16.76 -4.33
N VAL A 59 -15.65 16.05 -3.21
CA VAL A 59 -16.73 16.04 -2.23
C VAL A 59 -16.16 16.48 -0.87
N PRO A 60 -16.90 17.27 -0.07
CA PRO A 60 -16.42 17.70 1.23
C PRO A 60 -15.91 16.55 2.09
N ARG A 61 -14.84 16.77 2.86
CA ARG A 61 -14.37 15.79 3.82
C ARG A 61 -15.42 15.58 4.92
N PHE A 62 -15.74 14.32 5.20
CA PHE A 62 -16.68 13.99 6.26
C PHE A 62 -16.14 14.35 7.65
N ASN A 63 -16.97 15.02 8.43
CA ASN A 63 -16.87 15.09 9.88
C ASN A 63 -18.29 14.92 10.46
N VAL A 64 -18.39 14.56 11.73
CA VAL A 64 -19.70 14.26 12.34
C VAL A 64 -20.67 15.45 12.26
N LYS A 65 -20.15 16.68 12.38
CA LYS A 65 -20.93 17.91 12.36
C LYS A 65 -21.52 18.22 10.98
N ASN A 66 -20.88 17.76 9.90
CA ASN A 66 -21.35 18.02 8.53
C ASN A 66 -22.13 16.85 7.89
N TYR A 67 -22.67 15.94 8.68
CA TYR A 67 -23.34 14.72 8.18
C TYR A 67 -24.38 14.99 7.08
N PHE A 68 -25.28 15.96 7.30
CA PHE A 68 -26.33 16.30 6.32
C PHE A 68 -25.76 16.97 5.07
N ILE A 69 -24.76 17.84 5.21
CA ILE A 69 -24.06 18.50 4.09
C ILE A 69 -23.33 17.43 3.24
N TYR A 70 -22.64 16.49 3.90
CA TYR A 70 -21.95 15.41 3.23
C TYR A 70 -22.89 14.51 2.44
N ARG A 71 -24.04 14.15 3.04
CA ARG A 71 -25.08 13.38 2.35
C ARG A 71 -25.68 14.12 1.16
N LYS A 72 -25.96 15.40 1.32
CA LYS A 72 -26.48 16.24 0.25
C LYS A 72 -25.49 16.34 -0.91
N ALA A 73 -24.21 16.59 -0.62
CA ALA A 73 -23.16 16.65 -1.63
C ALA A 73 -23.09 15.37 -2.47
N TRP A 74 -23.17 14.19 -1.86
CA TRP A 74 -23.23 12.93 -2.59
C TRP A 74 -24.53 12.74 -3.40
N SER A 75 -25.66 13.17 -2.86
CA SER A 75 -26.94 13.12 -3.58
C SER A 75 -26.96 14.03 -4.82
N ASP A 76 -26.43 15.25 -4.67
CA ASP A 76 -26.31 16.19 -5.76
C ASP A 76 -25.32 15.67 -6.81
N PHE A 77 -24.15 15.17 -6.39
CA PHE A 77 -23.16 14.58 -7.28
C PHE A 77 -23.71 13.46 -8.17
N PHE A 78 -24.44 12.50 -7.60
CA PHE A 78 -25.01 11.41 -8.41
C PHE A 78 -26.18 11.84 -9.30
N LYS A 79 -26.86 12.95 -8.98
CA LYS A 79 -27.87 13.55 -9.88
C LYS A 79 -27.22 14.24 -11.08
N GLU A 80 -26.07 14.87 -10.86
CA GLU A 80 -25.28 15.55 -11.91
C GLU A 80 -24.54 14.55 -12.79
N HIS A 81 -24.27 13.33 -12.29
CA HIS A 81 -23.48 12.28 -12.97
C HIS A 81 -24.26 10.96 -13.11
N PRO A 82 -25.40 10.92 -13.83
CA PRO A 82 -26.21 9.70 -14.00
C PRO A 82 -25.53 8.64 -14.90
N GLU A 83 -24.45 9.01 -15.60
CA GLU A 83 -23.62 8.13 -16.41
C GLU A 83 -22.76 7.16 -15.57
N ILE A 84 -22.55 7.45 -14.28
CA ILE A 84 -21.78 6.59 -13.37
C ILE A 84 -22.63 5.38 -12.98
N LYS A 85 -22.21 4.19 -13.43
CA LYS A 85 -22.91 2.93 -13.16
C LYS A 85 -22.26 2.06 -12.12
N VAL A 86 -20.96 2.26 -11.84
CA VAL A 86 -20.20 1.50 -10.84
C VAL A 86 -19.53 2.47 -9.87
N VAL A 87 -19.67 2.21 -8.56
CA VAL A 87 -18.95 2.94 -7.51
C VAL A 87 -18.07 1.97 -6.73
N HIS A 88 -16.74 2.14 -6.83
CA HIS A 88 -15.74 1.37 -6.12
C HIS A 88 -15.15 2.18 -4.97
N GLY A 89 -15.67 1.94 -3.78
CA GLY A 89 -15.33 2.69 -2.57
C GLY A 89 -14.14 2.11 -1.82
N HIS A 90 -13.03 2.88 -1.75
CA HIS A 90 -11.84 2.53 -0.97
C HIS A 90 -11.85 3.18 0.42
N MET A 91 -12.66 4.22 0.62
CA MET A 91 -12.85 4.88 1.92
C MET A 91 -13.93 4.19 2.75
N THR A 92 -13.62 3.01 3.31
CA THR A 92 -14.56 2.21 4.10
C THR A 92 -15.07 2.91 5.37
N SER A 93 -14.39 3.96 5.85
CA SER A 93 -14.84 4.78 6.99
C SER A 93 -16.15 5.52 6.72
N THR A 94 -16.43 5.90 5.47
CA THR A 94 -17.63 6.65 5.07
C THR A 94 -18.48 5.93 4.03
N ALA A 95 -18.05 4.77 3.57
CA ALA A 95 -18.76 3.96 2.57
C ALA A 95 -20.20 3.64 2.99
N ALA A 96 -20.46 3.46 4.28
CA ALA A 96 -21.79 3.24 4.82
C ALA A 96 -22.76 4.43 4.62
N ILE A 97 -22.25 5.60 4.20
CA ILE A 97 -23.03 6.79 3.90
C ILE A 97 -23.22 6.93 2.38
N TYR A 98 -22.12 6.95 1.60
CA TYR A 98 -22.22 7.26 0.17
C TYR A 98 -22.68 6.09 -0.71
N LEU A 99 -22.34 4.81 -0.40
CA LEU A 99 -22.78 3.69 -1.21
C LEU A 99 -24.32 3.50 -1.25
N PRO A 100 -25.05 3.60 -0.11
CA PRO A 100 -26.51 3.60 -0.17
C PRO A 100 -27.11 4.80 -0.92
N ILE A 101 -26.44 5.94 -0.96
CA ILE A 101 -26.88 7.10 -1.76
C ILE A 101 -26.69 6.78 -3.24
N ALA A 102 -25.50 6.30 -3.62
CA ALA A 102 -25.21 5.87 -4.99
C ALA A 102 -26.27 4.88 -5.51
N LYS A 103 -26.55 3.84 -4.72
CA LYS A 103 -27.56 2.82 -5.09
C LYS A 103 -28.94 3.40 -5.32
N ARG A 104 -29.41 4.31 -4.45
CA ARG A 104 -30.71 4.99 -4.61
C ARG A 104 -30.74 5.97 -5.78
N SER A 105 -29.58 6.44 -6.24
CA SER A 105 -29.44 7.33 -7.38
C SER A 105 -29.29 6.60 -8.73
N GLY A 106 -29.43 5.27 -8.76
CA GLY A 106 -29.39 4.48 -9.99
C GLY A 106 -28.04 3.94 -10.40
N VAL A 107 -27.07 3.87 -9.44
CA VAL A 107 -25.82 3.15 -9.64
C VAL A 107 -26.10 1.64 -9.59
N ASP A 108 -25.64 0.92 -10.62
CA ASP A 108 -25.91 -0.51 -10.78
C ASP A 108 -25.10 -1.37 -9.79
N ILE A 109 -23.81 -1.05 -9.61
CA ILE A 109 -22.86 -1.82 -8.80
C ILE A 109 -22.20 -0.92 -7.76
N THR A 110 -22.33 -1.29 -6.49
CA THR A 110 -21.66 -0.63 -5.36
C THR A 110 -20.69 -1.59 -4.67
N ILE A 111 -19.44 -1.18 -4.53
CA ILE A 111 -18.35 -1.99 -3.99
C ILE A 111 -17.74 -1.29 -2.77
N ALA A 112 -17.60 -2.01 -1.66
CA ALA A 112 -16.76 -1.59 -0.54
C ALA A 112 -15.48 -2.42 -0.54
N HIS A 113 -14.31 -1.79 -0.66
CA HIS A 113 -13.03 -2.46 -0.72
C HIS A 113 -12.17 -2.15 0.50
N ALA A 114 -11.92 -3.15 1.33
CA ALA A 114 -11.04 -3.08 2.49
C ALA A 114 -9.58 -3.21 2.05
N ARG A 115 -8.84 -2.09 2.10
CA ARG A 115 -7.42 -2.00 1.68
C ARG A 115 -6.42 -1.95 2.83
N SER A 116 -6.91 -1.82 4.08
CA SER A 116 -6.08 -1.76 5.27
C SER A 116 -6.79 -2.39 6.45
N ALA A 117 -6.03 -3.01 7.34
CA ALA A 117 -6.51 -3.48 8.64
C ALA A 117 -6.46 -2.34 9.67
N GLY A 118 -7.32 -2.45 10.69
CA GLY A 118 -7.33 -1.53 11.82
C GLY A 118 -8.06 -0.21 11.57
N VAL A 119 -8.02 0.62 12.59
CA VAL A 119 -8.54 2.00 12.61
C VAL A 119 -7.66 2.83 13.53
N ASP A 120 -7.53 4.13 13.25
CA ASP A 120 -6.81 5.07 14.11
C ASP A 120 -7.38 5.04 15.55
N PRO A 121 -6.55 5.27 16.57
CA PRO A 121 -7.03 5.38 17.94
C PRO A 121 -7.91 6.63 18.15
N GLY A 122 -8.66 6.66 19.27
CA GLY A 122 -9.47 7.81 19.69
C GLY A 122 -10.86 7.88 19.07
N LEU A 123 -11.54 9.01 19.22
CA LEU A 123 -12.94 9.22 18.84
C LEU A 123 -13.20 8.97 17.35
N LYS A 124 -12.25 9.31 16.50
CA LYS A 124 -12.34 9.06 15.05
C LYS A 124 -12.40 7.58 14.73
N GLY A 125 -11.61 6.76 15.42
CA GLY A 125 -11.63 5.31 15.28
C GLY A 125 -12.94 4.69 15.78
N ILE A 126 -13.49 5.18 16.89
CA ILE A 126 -14.79 4.73 17.40
C ILE A 126 -15.89 5.01 16.36
N MET A 127 -15.91 6.21 15.78
CA MET A 127 -16.85 6.58 14.72
C MET A 127 -16.69 5.67 13.48
N THR A 128 -15.46 5.42 13.06
CA THR A 128 -15.17 4.54 11.93
C THR A 128 -15.70 3.13 12.17
N ARG A 129 -15.47 2.55 13.36
CA ARG A 129 -16.04 1.24 13.73
C ARG A 129 -17.55 1.24 13.71
N PHE A 130 -18.19 2.28 14.23
CA PHE A 130 -19.64 2.44 14.21
C PHE A 130 -20.19 2.46 12.78
N LEU A 131 -19.60 3.24 11.88
CA LEU A 131 -20.00 3.34 10.48
C LEU A 131 -19.79 2.01 9.74
N ARG A 132 -18.69 1.27 10.04
CA ARG A 132 -18.39 -0.03 9.43
C ARG A 132 -19.31 -1.16 9.90
N ARG A 133 -19.93 -1.04 11.10
CA ARG A 133 -20.67 -2.15 11.75
C ARG A 133 -21.69 -2.88 10.88
N LYS A 134 -22.32 -2.19 9.93
CA LYS A 134 -23.28 -2.77 8.98
C LYS A 134 -22.91 -2.48 7.53
N LEU A 135 -21.66 -2.16 7.23
CA LEU A 135 -21.25 -1.83 5.89
C LEU A 135 -21.47 -3.00 4.92
N TYR A 136 -21.26 -4.23 5.38
CA TYR A 136 -21.49 -5.45 4.59
C TYR A 136 -22.92 -5.58 4.03
N LYS A 137 -23.92 -4.89 4.62
CA LYS A 137 -25.32 -4.82 4.13
C LYS A 137 -25.61 -3.59 3.27
N LYS A 138 -24.62 -2.70 3.06
CA LYS A 138 -24.80 -1.40 2.41
C LYS A 138 -24.08 -1.28 1.08
N CYS A 139 -23.53 -2.37 0.59
CA CYS A 139 -22.88 -2.50 -0.72
C CYS A 139 -23.29 -3.83 -1.35
N ASP A 140 -23.25 -3.90 -2.68
CA ASP A 140 -23.52 -5.11 -3.43
C ASP A 140 -22.36 -6.10 -3.29
N TYR A 141 -21.11 -5.60 -3.39
CA TYR A 141 -19.90 -6.40 -3.34
C TYR A 141 -18.94 -5.93 -2.23
N ARG A 142 -18.27 -6.89 -1.63
CA ARG A 142 -17.24 -6.70 -0.59
C ARG A 142 -15.93 -7.25 -1.09
N PHE A 143 -14.94 -6.38 -1.23
CA PHE A 143 -13.58 -6.74 -1.62
C PHE A 143 -12.61 -6.50 -0.47
N THR A 144 -11.59 -7.33 -0.38
CA THR A 144 -10.55 -7.20 0.63
C THR A 144 -9.18 -7.58 0.07
N CYS A 145 -8.14 -6.89 0.52
CA CYS A 145 -6.76 -7.22 0.14
C CYS A 145 -6.12 -8.29 1.04
N SER A 146 -6.73 -8.60 2.21
CA SER A 146 -6.29 -9.64 3.14
C SER A 146 -7.44 -10.06 4.05
N GLU A 147 -7.35 -11.24 4.67
CA GLU A 147 -8.34 -11.69 5.66
C GLU A 147 -8.46 -10.69 6.81
N MET A 148 -7.32 -10.23 7.34
CA MET A 148 -7.25 -9.24 8.42
C MET A 148 -7.96 -7.91 8.05
N ALA A 149 -7.79 -7.41 6.83
CA ALA A 149 -8.49 -6.22 6.36
C ALA A 149 -10.00 -6.46 6.24
N GLY A 150 -10.40 -7.62 5.73
CA GLY A 150 -11.80 -8.05 5.65
C GLY A 150 -12.47 -8.11 7.03
N GLU A 151 -11.82 -8.73 7.99
CA GLU A 151 -12.30 -8.81 9.38
C GLU A 151 -12.45 -7.44 10.03
N SER A 152 -11.44 -6.58 9.84
CA SER A 152 -11.47 -5.21 10.38
C SER A 152 -12.63 -4.36 9.85
N VAL A 153 -13.07 -4.60 8.60
CA VAL A 153 -14.07 -3.77 7.93
C VAL A 153 -15.45 -4.40 7.93
N PHE A 154 -15.55 -5.70 7.66
CA PHE A 154 -16.83 -6.41 7.48
C PHE A 154 -17.15 -7.36 8.65
N GLY A 155 -16.18 -7.64 9.52
CA GLY A 155 -16.28 -8.58 10.62
C GLY A 155 -15.97 -10.01 10.17
N ASN A 156 -16.42 -10.99 10.94
CA ASN A 156 -16.05 -12.40 10.77
C ASN A 156 -16.22 -12.90 9.32
N GLN A 157 -15.09 -13.20 8.66
CA GLN A 157 -15.03 -13.62 7.26
C GLN A 157 -15.52 -15.07 7.03
N LYS A 158 -15.70 -15.86 8.09
CA LYS A 158 -16.32 -17.19 8.01
C LYS A 158 -17.84 -17.11 7.81
N SER A 159 -18.45 -15.96 8.08
CA SER A 159 -19.87 -15.72 7.82
C SER A 159 -20.10 -15.41 6.34
N ILE A 160 -20.95 -16.18 5.66
CA ILE A 160 -21.30 -16.01 4.23
C ILE A 160 -21.76 -14.56 3.95
N GLU A 161 -22.58 -13.97 4.82
CA GLU A 161 -23.06 -12.59 4.65
C GLU A 161 -21.94 -11.53 4.69
N ARG A 162 -20.83 -11.81 5.36
CA ARG A 162 -19.72 -10.86 5.61
C ARG A 162 -18.50 -11.16 4.79
N LYS A 163 -18.44 -12.36 4.19
CA LYS A 163 -17.29 -12.80 3.39
C LYS A 163 -17.04 -11.81 2.26
N ALA A 164 -15.80 -11.36 2.18
CA ALA A 164 -15.32 -10.50 1.11
C ALA A 164 -14.53 -11.32 0.09
N THR A 165 -14.65 -10.94 -1.17
CA THR A 165 -13.80 -11.49 -2.24
C THR A 165 -12.38 -10.98 -2.08
N PHE A 166 -11.41 -11.87 -2.09
CA PHE A 166 -10.00 -11.52 -2.00
C PHE A 166 -9.51 -10.93 -3.32
N ILE A 167 -9.04 -9.69 -3.25
CA ILE A 167 -8.44 -8.94 -4.35
C ILE A 167 -7.06 -8.48 -3.88
N PRO A 168 -5.98 -9.17 -4.21
CA PRO A 168 -4.65 -8.83 -3.73
C PRO A 168 -4.21 -7.43 -4.18
N ASN A 169 -3.32 -6.81 -3.42
CA ASN A 169 -2.66 -5.57 -3.81
C ASN A 169 -1.59 -5.87 -4.89
N ALA A 170 -2.05 -6.18 -6.10
CA ALA A 170 -1.19 -6.54 -7.23
C ALA A 170 -0.30 -5.38 -7.67
N ILE A 171 0.86 -5.73 -8.21
CA ILE A 171 1.90 -4.81 -8.67
C ILE A 171 2.18 -5.00 -10.16
N ASN A 172 2.80 -4.04 -10.81
CA ASN A 172 3.39 -4.27 -12.12
C ASN A 172 4.71 -5.04 -11.95
N VAL A 173 4.60 -6.38 -11.93
CA VAL A 173 5.73 -7.28 -11.64
C VAL A 173 6.92 -7.03 -12.56
N ASP A 174 6.69 -6.70 -13.84
CA ASP A 174 7.76 -6.47 -14.83
C ASP A 174 8.69 -5.32 -14.44
N ARG A 175 8.16 -4.29 -13.73
CA ARG A 175 8.98 -3.15 -13.28
C ARG A 175 9.95 -3.52 -12.15
N PHE A 176 9.65 -4.59 -11.41
CA PHE A 176 10.44 -5.00 -10.24
C PHE A 176 11.40 -6.14 -10.52
N VAL A 177 11.38 -6.72 -11.73
CA VAL A 177 12.36 -7.74 -12.13
C VAL A 177 13.78 -7.24 -11.89
N TYR A 178 14.61 -8.10 -11.25
CA TYR A 178 15.97 -7.73 -10.94
C TYR A 178 16.77 -7.40 -12.20
N ASP A 179 17.46 -6.26 -12.18
CA ASP A 179 18.35 -5.78 -13.22
C ASP A 179 19.69 -5.29 -12.65
N GLU A 180 20.76 -6.01 -12.95
CA GLU A 180 22.10 -5.74 -12.47
C GLU A 180 22.63 -4.36 -12.94
N LYS A 181 22.28 -3.94 -14.15
CA LYS A 181 22.71 -2.64 -14.70
C LYS A 181 22.10 -1.49 -13.90
N THR A 182 20.80 -1.56 -13.67
CA THR A 182 20.09 -0.57 -12.82
C THR A 182 20.65 -0.58 -11.40
N ARG A 183 20.96 -1.76 -10.84
CA ARG A 183 21.60 -1.87 -9.52
C ARG A 183 22.93 -1.12 -9.49
N ALA A 184 23.83 -1.44 -10.42
CA ALA A 184 25.15 -0.81 -10.48
C ALA A 184 25.06 0.72 -10.65
N GLN A 185 24.15 1.18 -11.54
CA GLN A 185 23.92 2.58 -11.77
C GLN A 185 23.43 3.32 -10.52
N VAL A 186 22.35 2.84 -9.86
CA VAL A 186 21.78 3.51 -8.68
C VAL A 186 22.76 3.49 -7.52
N ARG A 187 23.51 2.41 -7.32
CA ARG A 187 24.53 2.34 -6.27
C ARG A 187 25.67 3.31 -6.51
N TYR A 188 26.09 3.49 -7.76
CA TYR A 188 27.08 4.50 -8.15
C TYR A 188 26.56 5.92 -7.92
N GLU A 189 25.34 6.23 -8.39
CA GLU A 189 24.68 7.53 -8.21
C GLU A 189 24.56 7.95 -6.72
N LEU A 190 24.38 6.96 -5.83
CA LEU A 190 24.23 7.19 -4.39
C LEU A 190 25.54 7.05 -3.58
N GLY A 191 26.66 6.67 -4.22
CA GLY A 191 27.94 6.48 -3.53
C GLY A 191 27.95 5.29 -2.55
N ILE A 192 27.18 4.23 -2.83
CA ILE A 192 26.99 3.06 -1.95
C ILE A 192 27.43 1.74 -2.61
N THR A 193 28.34 1.80 -3.59
CA THR A 193 28.75 0.64 -4.39
C THR A 193 29.29 -0.52 -3.56
N ASP A 194 30.04 -0.23 -2.52
CA ASP A 194 30.69 -1.17 -1.61
C ASP A 194 29.96 -1.37 -0.28
N LYS A 195 28.77 -0.79 -0.11
CA LYS A 195 28.01 -0.85 1.15
C LYS A 195 27.01 -2.01 1.17
N PHE A 196 26.63 -2.45 2.36
CA PHE A 196 25.47 -3.32 2.57
C PHE A 196 24.22 -2.45 2.79
N VAL A 197 23.22 -2.56 1.92
CA VAL A 197 22.08 -1.65 1.90
C VAL A 197 20.82 -2.35 2.40
N ILE A 198 20.36 -1.96 3.58
CA ILE A 198 19.05 -2.31 4.10
C ILE A 198 18.04 -1.27 3.58
N GLY A 199 16.99 -1.72 2.91
CA GLY A 199 15.98 -0.84 2.34
C GLY A 199 14.62 -0.96 3.03
N HIS A 200 13.97 0.19 3.20
CA HIS A 200 12.56 0.26 3.59
C HIS A 200 11.81 1.22 2.65
N VAL A 201 10.62 0.80 2.25
CA VAL A 201 9.72 1.63 1.44
C VAL A 201 8.40 1.77 2.18
N GLY A 202 8.05 3.00 2.53
CA GLY A 202 6.82 3.26 3.27
C GLY A 202 6.69 4.70 3.76
N ARG A 203 5.45 5.08 4.10
CA ARG A 203 5.16 6.40 4.66
C ARG A 203 5.77 6.54 6.06
N PHE A 204 6.39 7.68 6.37
CA PHE A 204 6.87 7.99 7.71
C PHE A 204 5.69 8.22 8.67
N SER A 205 5.15 7.14 9.20
CA SER A 205 4.01 7.11 10.12
C SER A 205 4.30 6.14 11.28
N HIS A 206 3.54 6.26 12.36
CA HIS A 206 3.66 5.38 13.52
C HIS A 206 3.58 3.88 13.15
N MET A 207 2.70 3.54 12.22
CA MET A 207 2.48 2.17 11.76
C MET A 207 3.75 1.49 11.23
N LYS A 208 4.62 2.26 10.51
CA LYS A 208 5.82 1.71 9.86
C LYS A 208 7.02 1.55 10.79
N ASN A 209 6.97 2.12 11.99
CA ASN A 209 7.96 1.90 13.06
C ASN A 209 9.42 2.24 12.69
N HIS A 210 9.63 3.39 12.05
CA HIS A 210 10.97 3.84 11.61
C HIS A 210 11.98 3.97 12.76
N LYS A 211 11.50 4.32 13.96
CA LYS A 211 12.37 4.37 15.16
C LYS A 211 13.05 3.03 15.41
N TYR A 212 12.30 1.94 15.33
CA TYR A 212 12.85 0.59 15.55
C TYR A 212 13.87 0.21 14.46
N MET A 213 13.69 0.68 13.23
CA MET A 213 14.66 0.46 12.14
C MET A 213 15.99 1.18 12.42
N LEU A 214 15.97 2.40 12.98
CA LEU A 214 17.19 3.08 13.41
C LEU A 214 17.90 2.31 14.53
N GLN A 215 17.16 1.76 15.48
CA GLN A 215 17.71 0.91 16.54
C GLN A 215 18.35 -0.38 15.98
N ILE A 216 17.71 -1.00 14.98
CA ILE A 216 18.28 -2.16 14.27
C ILE A 216 19.57 -1.75 13.55
N LEU A 217 19.59 -0.61 12.86
CA LEU A 217 20.80 -0.11 12.19
C LEU A 217 21.95 0.12 13.17
N GLU A 218 21.68 0.73 14.32
CA GLU A 218 22.68 0.92 15.38
C GLU A 218 23.32 -0.41 15.78
N GLN A 219 22.52 -1.45 15.95
CA GLN A 219 23.01 -2.79 16.27
C GLN A 219 23.77 -3.43 15.10
N CYS A 220 23.36 -3.17 13.84
CA CYS A 220 24.13 -3.60 12.67
C CYS A 220 25.52 -2.95 12.66
N ILE A 221 25.61 -1.64 12.93
CA ILE A 221 26.88 -0.89 13.01
C ILE A 221 27.79 -1.44 14.13
N PHE A 222 27.20 -1.84 15.25
CA PHE A 222 27.95 -2.52 16.32
C PHE A 222 28.53 -3.85 15.84
N LEU A 223 27.73 -4.70 15.20
CA LEU A 223 28.14 -6.01 14.70
C LEU A 223 29.13 -5.96 13.52
N GLU A 224 29.15 -4.90 12.71
CA GLU A 224 30.12 -4.69 11.63
C GLU A 224 31.56 -4.74 12.13
N LYS A 225 31.81 -4.08 13.25
CA LYS A 225 33.14 -4.00 13.87
C LYS A 225 33.69 -5.36 14.25
N GLU A 226 32.81 -6.25 14.65
CA GLU A 226 33.18 -7.62 15.06
C GLU A 226 33.38 -8.56 13.86
N LYS A 227 32.54 -8.42 12.82
CA LYS A 227 32.46 -9.40 11.72
C LYS A 227 33.27 -9.03 10.48
N LYS A 228 33.87 -7.83 10.42
CA LYS A 228 34.59 -7.30 9.24
C LYS A 228 33.76 -7.38 7.94
N VAL A 229 32.47 -7.05 8.03
CA VAL A 229 31.54 -7.00 6.89
C VAL A 229 31.47 -5.59 6.32
N PRO A 230 30.91 -5.42 5.10
CA PRO A 230 30.71 -4.09 4.50
C PRO A 230 29.90 -3.16 5.41
N GLU A 231 30.18 -1.88 5.27
CA GLU A 231 29.48 -0.82 5.97
C GLU A 231 27.96 -0.84 5.65
N THR A 232 27.12 -0.90 6.68
CA THR A 232 25.66 -0.96 6.52
C THR A 232 25.07 0.43 6.34
N ILE A 233 24.22 0.58 5.35
CA ILE A 233 23.41 1.78 5.09
C ILE A 233 21.94 1.42 5.20
N LEU A 234 21.16 2.25 5.86
CA LEU A 234 19.70 2.15 5.89
C LEU A 234 19.11 3.17 4.90
N MET A 235 18.41 2.69 3.89
CA MET A 235 17.79 3.53 2.87
C MET A 235 16.28 3.58 3.06
N PHE A 236 15.75 4.77 3.32
CA PHE A 236 14.32 5.05 3.45
C PHE A 236 13.77 5.70 2.20
N LEU A 237 12.75 5.08 1.59
CA LEU A 237 11.94 5.68 0.53
C LEU A 237 10.53 5.96 1.04
N GLY A 238 10.12 7.21 0.94
CA GLY A 238 8.82 7.70 1.37
C GLY A 238 8.90 9.05 2.04
N ASP A 239 7.73 9.57 2.40
CA ASP A 239 7.56 10.82 3.14
C ASP A 239 6.44 10.66 4.19
N GLY A 240 6.26 11.59 5.09
CA GLY A 240 5.18 11.54 6.08
C GLY A 240 5.46 12.38 7.32
N GLU A 241 4.47 12.43 8.20
CA GLU A 241 4.44 13.30 9.38
C GLU A 241 5.54 13.06 10.41
N LEU A 242 6.18 11.90 10.39
CA LEU A 242 7.26 11.55 11.34
C LEU A 242 8.66 11.70 10.76
N LYS A 243 8.82 12.09 9.48
CA LYS A 243 10.12 12.10 8.81
C LYS A 243 11.15 12.98 9.53
N GLU A 244 10.77 14.22 9.86
CA GLU A 244 11.66 15.16 10.57
C GLU A 244 12.10 14.60 11.91
N LYS A 245 11.17 14.05 12.71
CA LYS A 245 11.48 13.41 13.99
C LYS A 245 12.43 12.21 13.85
N ILE A 246 12.32 11.45 12.78
CA ILE A 246 13.21 10.30 12.54
C ILE A 246 14.58 10.78 12.09
N MET A 247 14.68 11.89 11.34
CA MET A 247 15.96 12.52 10.99
C MET A 247 16.66 13.07 12.24
N GLU A 248 15.93 13.77 13.12
CA GLU A 248 16.44 14.25 14.40
C GLU A 248 16.95 13.09 15.27
N LEU A 249 16.18 12.01 15.39
CA LEU A 249 16.60 10.82 16.14
C LEU A 249 17.85 10.16 15.57
N ALA A 250 18.00 10.08 14.25
CA ALA A 250 19.22 9.56 13.63
C ALA A 250 20.45 10.44 13.93
N MET A 251 20.26 11.75 14.07
CA MET A 251 21.29 12.70 14.48
C MET A 251 21.65 12.52 15.96
N GLU A 252 20.67 12.42 16.86
CA GLU A 252 20.86 12.16 18.30
C GLU A 252 21.62 10.84 18.53
N MET A 253 21.33 9.81 17.72
CA MET A 253 22.02 8.51 17.78
C MET A 253 23.43 8.55 17.13
N GLY A 254 23.83 9.64 16.46
CA GLY A 254 25.12 9.75 15.79
C GLY A 254 25.28 8.87 14.54
N ILE A 255 24.15 8.44 13.92
CA ILE A 255 24.16 7.52 12.76
C ILE A 255 23.66 8.16 11.47
N THR A 256 23.56 9.48 11.39
CA THR A 256 23.04 10.20 10.22
C THR A 256 23.77 9.84 8.92
N SER A 257 25.09 9.65 8.96
CA SER A 257 25.90 9.28 7.80
C SER A 257 25.59 7.87 7.26
N ARG A 258 24.85 7.07 8.02
CA ARG A 258 24.43 5.70 7.69
C ARG A 258 22.99 5.59 7.23
N VAL A 259 22.26 6.73 7.10
CA VAL A 259 20.85 6.76 6.71
C VAL A 259 20.65 7.61 5.47
N LEU A 260 20.04 7.05 4.44
CA LEU A 260 19.64 7.76 3.23
C LEU A 260 18.13 8.03 3.27
N PHE A 261 17.73 9.30 3.37
CA PHE A 261 16.34 9.76 3.31
C PHE A 261 16.00 10.19 1.88
N MET A 262 15.47 9.27 1.07
CA MET A 262 15.27 9.47 -0.38
C MET A 262 14.00 10.26 -0.73
N GLY A 263 13.06 10.44 0.23
CA GLY A 263 11.75 11.01 -0.05
C GLY A 263 10.87 10.13 -0.94
N ASN A 264 9.79 10.69 -1.45
CA ASN A 264 8.91 9.99 -2.40
C ASN A 264 9.56 9.87 -3.78
N LYS A 265 9.56 8.67 -4.34
CA LYS A 265 10.08 8.37 -5.68
C LYS A 265 8.99 7.75 -6.57
N LYS A 266 8.82 8.26 -7.79
CA LYS A 266 7.90 7.65 -8.78
C LYS A 266 8.48 6.37 -9.40
N ASP A 267 9.79 6.25 -9.40
CA ASP A 267 10.59 5.14 -9.93
C ASP A 267 11.18 4.26 -8.83
N VAL A 268 10.39 4.01 -7.77
CA VAL A 268 10.81 3.24 -6.59
C VAL A 268 11.43 1.89 -6.94
N PHE A 269 11.00 1.27 -8.04
CA PHE A 269 11.52 -0.02 -8.54
C PHE A 269 13.03 0.00 -8.82
N ARG A 270 13.63 1.16 -9.19
CA ARG A 270 15.07 1.30 -9.37
C ARG A 270 15.83 1.15 -8.04
N TYR A 271 15.26 1.68 -6.97
CA TYR A 271 15.89 1.65 -5.64
C TYR A 271 15.84 0.26 -5.02
N TYR A 272 14.80 -0.55 -5.28
CA TYR A 272 14.80 -1.96 -4.91
C TYR A 272 15.98 -2.73 -5.50
N GLN A 273 16.46 -2.33 -6.69
CA GLN A 273 17.65 -2.94 -7.29
C GLN A 273 18.90 -2.66 -6.46
N ALA A 274 19.02 -1.46 -5.89
CA ALA A 274 20.19 -1.03 -5.10
C ALA A 274 20.27 -1.68 -3.70
N MET A 275 19.15 -2.16 -3.14
CA MET A 275 19.08 -2.79 -1.82
C MET A 275 19.74 -4.16 -1.81
N ASP A 276 20.21 -4.60 -0.66
CA ASP A 276 20.67 -5.97 -0.38
C ASP A 276 19.68 -6.72 0.51
N TYR A 277 18.96 -6.00 1.37
CA TYR A 277 18.03 -6.56 2.31
C TYR A 277 16.78 -5.67 2.45
N PHE A 278 15.61 -6.28 2.56
CA PHE A 278 14.35 -5.58 2.78
C PHE A 278 13.91 -5.67 4.25
N LEU A 279 13.52 -4.55 4.83
CA LEU A 279 13.14 -4.47 6.25
C LEU A 279 11.75 -3.84 6.41
N LEU A 280 10.83 -4.55 7.08
CA LEU A 280 9.47 -4.08 7.32
C LEU A 280 8.98 -4.44 8.73
N PRO A 281 9.42 -3.74 9.80
CA PRO A 281 9.01 -3.97 11.18
C PRO A 281 7.73 -3.20 11.53
N SER A 282 6.74 -3.21 10.64
CA SER A 282 5.48 -2.50 10.82
C SER A 282 4.71 -3.03 12.04
N LEU A 283 4.04 -2.14 12.77
CA LEU A 283 3.22 -2.50 13.93
C LEU A 283 1.89 -3.17 13.52
N TYR A 284 1.40 -2.86 12.34
CA TYR A 284 0.24 -3.51 11.70
C TYR A 284 0.19 -3.16 10.21
N GLU A 285 -0.28 -4.10 9.38
CA GLU A 285 -0.51 -3.91 7.95
C GLU A 285 -1.75 -4.70 7.51
N GLY A 286 -2.38 -4.26 6.43
CA GLY A 286 -3.35 -5.09 5.73
C GLY A 286 -2.62 -6.15 4.90
N LEU A 287 -2.18 -5.75 3.71
CA LEU A 287 -1.26 -6.53 2.87
C LEU A 287 -0.26 -5.53 2.26
N PRO A 288 0.99 -5.51 2.76
CA PRO A 288 1.97 -4.52 2.31
C PRO A 288 2.44 -4.81 0.88
N GLY A 289 2.05 -3.96 -0.06
CA GLY A 289 2.51 -4.08 -1.46
C GLY A 289 4.03 -4.01 -1.59
N THR A 290 4.70 -3.30 -0.69
CA THR A 290 6.18 -3.18 -0.66
C THR A 290 6.88 -4.51 -0.37
N ALA A 291 6.24 -5.43 0.38
CA ALA A 291 6.76 -6.78 0.59
C ALA A 291 6.65 -7.62 -0.70
N ILE A 292 5.58 -7.44 -1.48
CA ILE A 292 5.43 -8.10 -2.80
C ILE A 292 6.45 -7.54 -3.80
N GLU A 293 6.66 -6.21 -3.80
CA GLU A 293 7.67 -5.53 -4.63
C GLU A 293 9.09 -6.04 -4.33
N ALA A 294 9.43 -6.20 -3.05
CA ALA A 294 10.72 -6.74 -2.63
C ALA A 294 10.94 -8.17 -3.14
N GLN A 295 9.94 -9.04 -3.01
CA GLN A 295 9.99 -10.42 -3.49
C GLN A 295 10.09 -10.49 -5.02
N ALA A 296 9.33 -9.67 -5.75
CA ALA A 296 9.44 -9.59 -7.21
C ALA A 296 10.84 -9.15 -7.66
N SER A 297 11.51 -8.31 -6.84
CA SER A 297 12.89 -7.87 -7.06
C SER A 297 13.94 -8.90 -6.60
N GLY A 298 13.54 -10.06 -6.11
CA GLY A 298 14.46 -11.09 -5.60
C GLY A 298 15.18 -10.70 -4.31
N LEU A 299 14.63 -9.75 -3.53
CA LEU A 299 15.20 -9.32 -2.25
C LEU A 299 14.82 -10.26 -1.10
N VAL A 300 15.83 -10.68 -0.36
CA VAL A 300 15.64 -11.30 0.96
C VAL A 300 15.26 -10.24 1.98
N GLY A 301 14.54 -10.62 3.04
CA GLY A 301 14.16 -9.64 4.06
C GLY A 301 13.40 -10.21 5.25
N ILE A 302 13.09 -9.29 6.16
CA ILE A 302 12.34 -9.58 7.38
C ILE A 302 11.12 -8.67 7.48
N LEU A 303 9.98 -9.27 7.84
CA LEU A 303 8.76 -8.60 8.25
C LEU A 303 8.48 -8.86 9.73
N SER A 304 7.73 -7.96 10.37
CA SER A 304 7.20 -8.23 11.71
C SER A 304 6.08 -9.29 11.67
N ASP A 305 5.92 -10.02 12.77
CA ASP A 305 4.86 -11.01 12.99
C ASP A 305 3.45 -10.40 13.10
N THR A 306 3.35 -9.08 13.14
CA THR A 306 2.10 -8.30 13.11
C THR A 306 1.59 -7.99 11.70
N VAL A 307 2.38 -8.34 10.68
CA VAL A 307 1.99 -8.29 9.26
C VAL A 307 1.35 -9.63 8.88
N THR A 308 0.36 -9.59 7.98
CA THR A 308 -0.26 -10.84 7.50
C THR A 308 0.73 -11.75 6.77
N SER A 309 0.68 -13.04 7.03
CA SER A 309 1.50 -14.05 6.32
C SER A 309 1.14 -14.16 4.83
N GLU A 310 -0.02 -13.68 4.40
CA GLU A 310 -0.42 -13.57 2.98
C GLU A 310 0.55 -12.69 2.16
N ALA A 311 1.36 -11.86 2.83
CA ALA A 311 2.40 -11.05 2.19
C ALA A 311 3.65 -11.85 1.82
N ILE A 312 3.80 -13.11 2.28
CA ILE A 312 4.95 -13.97 1.97
C ILE A 312 4.54 -14.98 0.91
N VAL A 313 4.97 -14.73 -0.32
CA VAL A 313 4.64 -15.57 -1.48
C VAL A 313 5.86 -16.32 -2.05
N THR A 314 7.04 -16.10 -1.43
CA THR A 314 8.30 -16.74 -1.79
C THR A 314 9.06 -17.16 -0.53
N ASP A 315 10.18 -17.85 -0.68
CA ASP A 315 11.12 -18.18 0.41
C ASP A 315 12.10 -17.05 0.77
N LEU A 316 11.90 -15.85 0.20
CA LEU A 316 12.80 -14.72 0.38
C LEU A 316 12.55 -13.94 1.66
N LEU A 317 11.31 -13.92 2.14
CA LEU A 317 10.94 -13.17 3.31
C LEU A 317 10.62 -14.09 4.48
N GLN A 318 11.02 -13.67 5.66
CA GLN A 318 10.73 -14.33 6.93
C GLN A 318 10.07 -13.38 7.92
N MET A 319 9.37 -13.93 8.89
CA MET A 319 8.76 -13.15 9.99
C MET A 319 9.59 -13.23 11.26
N ARG A 320 9.62 -12.09 11.98
CA ARG A 320 10.18 -12.03 13.34
C ARG A 320 9.26 -11.25 14.26
N SER A 321 9.31 -11.58 15.54
CA SER A 321 8.48 -10.87 16.49
C SER A 321 8.96 -9.44 16.70
N ILE A 322 8.01 -8.49 16.61
CA ILE A 322 8.26 -7.08 16.90
C ILE A 322 8.59 -6.83 18.38
N LYS A 323 8.42 -7.83 19.25
CA LYS A 323 8.75 -7.79 20.67
C LYS A 323 10.19 -8.19 20.97
N GLU A 324 10.91 -8.72 19.97
CA GLU A 324 12.32 -9.04 20.09
C GLU A 324 13.16 -7.76 20.20
N GLU A 325 14.36 -7.86 20.77
CA GLU A 325 15.27 -6.74 20.82
C GLU A 325 15.88 -6.41 19.45
N PRO A 326 16.22 -5.14 19.16
CA PRO A 326 16.81 -4.74 17.88
C PRO A 326 18.06 -5.54 17.49
N ILE A 327 18.86 -5.99 18.49
CA ILE A 327 20.06 -6.79 18.26
C ILE A 327 19.74 -8.16 17.65
N ASP A 328 18.58 -8.76 17.95
CA ASP A 328 18.21 -10.06 17.41
C ASP A 328 17.83 -9.96 15.93
N TRP A 329 17.16 -8.86 15.55
CA TRP A 329 16.92 -8.53 14.15
C TRP A 329 18.24 -8.25 13.39
N ALA A 330 19.13 -7.47 14.00
CA ALA A 330 20.44 -7.18 13.41
C ALA A 330 21.28 -8.45 13.22
N ARG A 331 21.31 -9.35 14.19
CA ARG A 331 22.00 -10.64 14.08
C ARG A 331 21.47 -11.46 12.90
N GLU A 332 20.15 -11.47 12.69
CA GLU A 332 19.54 -12.20 11.58
C GLU A 332 19.91 -11.58 10.24
N ILE A 333 19.81 -10.26 10.12
CA ILE A 333 20.21 -9.51 8.92
C ILE A 333 21.68 -9.82 8.56
N MET A 334 22.54 -9.81 9.56
CA MET A 334 24.00 -10.01 9.36
C MET A 334 24.42 -11.48 9.19
N LYS A 335 23.51 -12.45 9.33
CA LYS A 335 23.76 -13.87 8.99
C LYS A 335 23.61 -14.14 7.48
N MET A 336 22.85 -13.28 6.79
CA MET A 336 22.52 -13.55 5.40
C MET A 336 23.76 -13.36 4.51
N PRO A 337 24.26 -14.41 3.86
CA PRO A 337 25.25 -14.24 2.82
C PRO A 337 24.63 -13.40 1.71
N ALA A 338 25.44 -12.65 0.97
CA ALA A 338 25.01 -11.99 -0.26
C ALA A 338 24.45 -13.04 -1.22
N ARG A 339 23.16 -13.32 -1.10
CA ARG A 339 22.46 -14.30 -1.95
C ARG A 339 22.41 -13.71 -3.34
N LYS A 340 22.93 -14.43 -4.33
CA LYS A 340 22.77 -14.03 -5.72
C LYS A 340 21.27 -13.90 -5.97
N ARG A 341 20.81 -12.71 -6.35
CA ARG A 341 19.41 -12.50 -6.67
C ARG A 341 18.99 -13.39 -7.81
N SER A 342 17.92 -14.12 -7.65
CA SER A 342 17.32 -14.96 -8.65
C SER A 342 16.00 -14.39 -9.13
N TYR A 343 15.49 -14.93 -10.22
CA TYR A 343 14.27 -14.48 -10.85
C TYR A 343 13.03 -15.03 -10.09
N TYR A 344 12.39 -14.18 -9.31
CA TYR A 344 11.19 -14.53 -8.53
C TYR A 344 9.89 -13.95 -9.10
N ALA A 345 9.96 -13.17 -10.17
CA ALA A 345 8.81 -12.52 -10.77
C ALA A 345 7.69 -13.50 -11.14
N ASP A 346 8.00 -14.67 -11.68
CA ASP A 346 7.00 -15.68 -12.04
C ASP A 346 6.31 -16.31 -10.82
N VAL A 347 7.02 -16.44 -9.70
CA VAL A 347 6.41 -16.92 -8.45
C VAL A 347 5.36 -15.91 -7.97
N VAL A 348 5.71 -14.62 -8.01
CA VAL A 348 4.81 -13.53 -7.64
C VAL A 348 3.59 -13.44 -8.58
N ARG A 349 3.78 -13.65 -9.89
CA ARG A 349 2.67 -13.73 -10.87
C ARG A 349 1.74 -14.90 -10.57
N LYS A 350 2.29 -16.10 -10.36
CA LYS A 350 1.51 -17.31 -10.03
C LYS A 350 0.72 -17.16 -8.73
N ALA A 351 1.21 -16.36 -7.80
CA ALA A 351 0.51 -16.02 -6.56
C ALA A 351 -0.60 -14.97 -6.76
N SER A 352 -0.95 -14.59 -8.01
CA SER A 352 -1.99 -13.63 -8.38
C SER A 352 -1.70 -12.18 -8.04
N PHE A 353 -0.43 -11.81 -7.90
CA PHE A 353 -0.01 -10.44 -7.63
C PHE A 353 0.42 -9.65 -8.89
N ASP A 354 0.10 -10.13 -10.09
CA ASP A 354 0.34 -9.37 -11.33
C ASP A 354 -0.86 -8.47 -11.64
N VAL A 355 -0.61 -7.17 -11.74
CA VAL A 355 -1.64 -6.17 -12.03
C VAL A 355 -2.23 -6.31 -13.43
N LYS A 356 -1.49 -6.83 -14.41
CA LYS A 356 -2.00 -7.02 -15.77
C LYS A 356 -3.13 -8.04 -15.79
N GLU A 357 -2.95 -9.16 -15.11
CA GLU A 357 -4.00 -10.17 -14.99
C GLU A 357 -5.15 -9.69 -14.08
N GLN A 358 -4.82 -8.99 -12.99
CA GLN A 358 -5.86 -8.44 -12.12
C GLN A 358 -6.70 -7.38 -12.84
N ALA A 359 -6.12 -6.54 -13.70
CA ALA A 359 -6.85 -5.54 -14.47
C ALA A 359 -7.85 -6.18 -15.44
N LYS A 360 -7.48 -7.29 -16.12
CA LYS A 360 -8.38 -8.05 -17.00
C LYS A 360 -9.58 -8.63 -16.21
N LYS A 361 -9.32 -9.27 -15.07
CA LYS A 361 -10.37 -9.82 -14.19
C LYS A 361 -11.29 -8.71 -13.68
N MET A 362 -10.71 -7.62 -13.20
CA MET A 362 -11.49 -6.49 -12.68
C MET A 362 -12.31 -5.81 -13.77
N GLN A 363 -11.78 -5.66 -14.97
CA GLN A 363 -12.52 -5.13 -16.13
C GLN A 363 -13.72 -6.00 -16.45
N ARG A 364 -13.53 -7.33 -16.53
CA ARG A 364 -14.64 -8.26 -16.76
C ARG A 364 -15.71 -8.09 -15.68
N PHE A 365 -15.27 -8.09 -14.40
CA PHE A 365 -16.19 -7.88 -13.27
C PHE A 365 -16.98 -6.58 -13.40
N TYR A 366 -16.36 -5.45 -13.74
CA TYR A 366 -17.09 -4.19 -13.90
C TYR A 366 -18.14 -4.28 -15.01
N LEU A 367 -17.84 -4.99 -16.10
CA LEU A 367 -18.74 -5.12 -17.25
C LEU A 367 -19.89 -6.11 -17.02
N THR A 368 -19.67 -7.17 -16.24
CA THR A 368 -20.62 -8.29 -16.11
C THR A 368 -21.23 -8.40 -14.72
N GLY A 369 -20.59 -7.83 -13.69
CA GLY A 369 -20.93 -8.07 -12.28
C GLY A 369 -20.46 -9.42 -11.73
N GLU A 370 -19.77 -10.25 -12.52
CA GLU A 370 -19.32 -11.59 -12.13
C GLU A 370 -17.83 -11.58 -11.82
N TRP A 371 -17.46 -12.13 -10.66
CA TRP A 371 -16.07 -12.35 -10.25
C TRP A 371 -15.73 -13.84 -10.35
N GLU A 372 -14.78 -14.17 -11.22
CA GLU A 372 -14.21 -15.52 -11.39
C GLU A 372 -12.83 -15.67 -10.77
#